data_5e01f3dbd0b594c3d56f653162e3c698
#
_entry.id   5e01f3dbd0b594c3d56f653162e3c698
#
_cell.length_a   1.000
_cell.length_b   1.000
_cell.length_c   1.000
_cell.angle_alpha   90.00
_cell.angle_beta   90.00
_cell.angle_gamma   90.00
#
_symmetry.space_group_name_H-M   'P 1'
#
loop_
_entity.id
_entity.type
_entity.pdbx_description
1 polymer ?
#
loop_
_entity_poly.entity_id
_entity_poly.type
_entity_poly.pdbx_seq_one_letter_code
_entity_poly.pdbx_strand_id
1 'polypeptide(L)'
;MKILKVFFALTLGLLSSCAVTEFDLDREVYERQIKQVRLGMSFDEFQNLFPQRISRGAIKSNVGTIAAYEVAYAYYSFAATGVERRNTITGTERVVTWFFFANDRLIKTGEVDAWPTEAELNVAR
;
A
#
# COMPACT_ATOMS: atom_id res chain seq x y z
N MET A 1 -32.59 -18.30 -34.86
CA MET A 1 -31.16 -18.48 -34.51
C MET A 1 -30.42 -17.21 -34.16
N LYS A 2 -31.09 -16.08 -34.04
CA LYS A 2 -30.42 -14.83 -33.62
C LYS A 2 -30.54 -14.55 -32.10
N ILE A 3 -31.24 -15.39 -31.34
CA ILE A 3 -31.54 -15.20 -29.92
C ILE A 3 -30.43 -15.79 -29.04
N LEU A 4 -29.60 -16.71 -29.53
CA LEU A 4 -28.55 -17.36 -28.77
C LEU A 4 -27.28 -16.48 -28.57
N LYS A 5 -27.14 -15.41 -29.36
CA LYS A 5 -25.98 -14.50 -29.26
C LYS A 5 -26.15 -13.38 -28.21
N VAL A 6 -27.36 -13.15 -27.74
CA VAL A 6 -27.64 -12.09 -26.75
C VAL A 6 -27.44 -12.57 -25.32
N PHE A 7 -27.56 -13.87 -25.08
CA PHE A 7 -27.41 -14.44 -23.73
C PHE A 7 -25.96 -14.57 -23.28
N PHE A 8 -24.99 -14.54 -24.19
CA PHE A 8 -23.57 -14.69 -23.82
C PHE A 8 -22.91 -13.39 -23.37
N ALA A 9 -23.51 -12.26 -23.67
CA ALA A 9 -22.97 -10.96 -23.29
C ALA A 9 -23.35 -10.50 -21.88
N LEU A 10 -24.35 -11.13 -21.27
CA LEU A 10 -24.87 -10.70 -19.95
C LEU A 10 -24.18 -11.40 -18.78
N THR A 11 -23.42 -12.46 -19.02
CA THR A 11 -22.74 -13.20 -17.96
C THR A 11 -21.33 -12.74 -17.64
N LEU A 12 -20.75 -11.84 -18.44
CA LEU A 12 -19.42 -11.29 -18.18
C LEU A 12 -19.41 -10.09 -17.22
N GLY A 13 -20.56 -9.55 -16.85
CA GLY A 13 -20.67 -8.36 -16.01
C GLY A 13 -20.66 -8.59 -14.51
N LEU A 14 -20.68 -9.85 -14.04
CA LEU A 14 -20.88 -10.16 -12.62
C LEU A 14 -19.62 -10.60 -11.86
N LEU A 15 -18.45 -10.56 -12.49
CA LEU A 15 -17.19 -11.02 -11.88
C LEU A 15 -16.32 -9.91 -11.30
N SER A 16 -16.83 -8.66 -11.24
CA SER A 16 -15.99 -7.52 -10.85
C SER A 16 -16.19 -7.01 -9.41
N SER A 17 -16.77 -7.79 -8.51
CA SER A 17 -17.14 -7.25 -7.20
C SER A 17 -16.28 -7.63 -6.01
N CYS A 18 -15.08 -8.21 -6.18
CA CYS A 18 -14.27 -8.67 -5.05
C CYS A 18 -12.82 -8.19 -5.03
N ALA A 19 -12.54 -6.98 -5.52
CA ALA A 19 -11.16 -6.50 -5.68
C ALA A 19 -10.67 -5.56 -4.56
N VAL A 20 -11.18 -5.62 -3.35
CA VAL A 20 -10.90 -4.58 -2.34
C VAL A 20 -9.71 -4.88 -1.42
N THR A 21 -9.14 -6.08 -1.45
CA THR A 21 -8.13 -6.50 -0.46
C THR A 21 -6.78 -6.94 -1.06
N GLU A 22 -6.58 -6.80 -2.36
CA GLU A 22 -5.37 -7.31 -3.02
C GLU A 22 -4.09 -6.52 -2.72
N PHE A 23 -4.21 -5.32 -2.15
CA PHE A 23 -3.08 -4.43 -1.89
C PHE A 23 -2.63 -4.37 -0.43
N ASP A 24 -3.40 -4.94 0.47
CA ASP A 24 -3.04 -4.94 1.89
C ASP A 24 -2.19 -6.18 2.21
N LEU A 25 -1.07 -5.95 2.88
CA LEU A 25 -0.19 -7.02 3.34
C LEU A 25 -0.68 -7.59 4.67
N ASP A 26 -0.29 -8.84 4.95
CA ASP A 26 -0.31 -9.33 6.32
C ASP A 26 0.66 -8.53 7.19
N ARG A 27 0.29 -8.28 8.42
CA ARG A 27 1.12 -7.56 9.38
C ARG A 27 2.52 -8.18 9.53
N GLU A 28 2.60 -9.51 9.63
CA GLU A 28 3.88 -10.20 9.78
C GLU A 28 4.78 -10.02 8.56
N VAL A 29 4.21 -10.09 7.37
CA VAL A 29 4.93 -9.84 6.12
C VAL A 29 5.43 -8.41 6.09
N TYR A 30 4.57 -7.45 6.41
CA TYR A 30 4.95 -6.04 6.47
C TYR A 30 6.10 -5.79 7.45
N GLU A 31 5.97 -6.29 8.68
CA GLU A 31 6.99 -6.10 9.73
C GLU A 31 8.34 -6.70 9.35
N ARG A 32 8.35 -7.82 8.64
CA ARG A 32 9.57 -8.43 8.13
C ARG A 32 10.20 -7.61 7.02
N GLN A 33 9.40 -7.10 6.09
CA GLN A 33 9.89 -6.35 4.94
C GLN A 33 10.32 -4.94 5.32
N ILE A 34 9.60 -4.28 6.22
CA ILE A 34 9.95 -2.91 6.63
C ILE A 34 11.32 -2.83 7.32
N LYS A 35 11.78 -3.89 7.95
CA LYS A 35 13.11 -3.95 8.55
C LYS A 35 14.25 -3.86 7.52
N GLN A 36 13.96 -4.17 6.27
CA GLN A 36 14.92 -4.11 5.17
C GLN A 36 14.95 -2.74 4.48
N VAL A 37 14.01 -1.88 4.81
CA VAL A 37 13.94 -0.52 4.24
C VAL A 37 15.03 0.36 4.89
N ARG A 38 15.75 1.09 4.05
CA ARG A 38 16.73 2.08 4.47
C ARG A 38 16.69 3.30 3.55
N LEU A 39 16.95 4.45 4.09
CA LEU A 39 17.10 5.67 3.29
C LEU A 39 18.24 5.49 2.28
N GLY A 40 18.04 5.96 1.06
CA GLY A 40 18.99 5.81 -0.01
C GLY A 40 18.86 4.53 -0.82
N MET A 41 18.01 3.58 -0.41
CA MET A 41 17.77 2.39 -1.22
C MET A 41 17.20 2.74 -2.57
N SER A 42 17.46 1.92 -3.58
CA SER A 42 16.92 2.13 -4.93
C SER A 42 15.45 1.78 -4.99
N PHE A 43 14.76 2.34 -5.98
CA PHE A 43 13.37 1.98 -6.24
C PHE A 43 13.22 0.49 -6.59
N ASP A 44 14.16 -0.09 -7.32
CA ASP A 44 14.14 -1.51 -7.66
C ASP A 44 14.20 -2.41 -6.41
N GLU A 45 15.05 -2.10 -5.45
CA GLU A 45 15.09 -2.80 -4.16
C GLU A 45 13.75 -2.67 -3.42
N PHE A 46 13.20 -1.46 -3.38
CA PHE A 46 11.92 -1.19 -2.74
C PHE A 46 10.77 -1.96 -3.38
N GLN A 47 10.66 -1.94 -4.71
CA GLN A 47 9.56 -2.63 -5.38
C GLN A 47 9.65 -4.16 -5.22
N ASN A 48 10.81 -4.72 -5.06
CA ASN A 48 10.99 -6.14 -4.75
C ASN A 48 10.52 -6.48 -3.34
N LEU A 49 10.71 -5.57 -2.38
CA LEU A 49 10.18 -5.73 -1.03
C LEU A 49 8.65 -5.58 -0.97
N PHE A 50 8.11 -4.65 -1.73
CA PHE A 50 6.69 -4.31 -1.72
C PHE A 50 6.08 -4.34 -3.12
N PRO A 51 5.87 -5.54 -3.68
CA PRO A 51 5.21 -5.66 -4.99
C PRO A 51 3.77 -5.13 -4.98
N GLN A 52 3.12 -5.08 -3.80
CA GLN A 52 1.74 -4.60 -3.62
C GLN A 52 1.64 -3.09 -3.41
N ARG A 53 2.73 -2.35 -3.56
CA ARG A 53 2.72 -0.90 -3.42
C ARG A 53 1.72 -0.24 -4.36
N ILE A 54 1.20 0.90 -3.94
CA ILE A 54 0.29 1.72 -4.75
C ILE A 54 0.97 3.06 -5.04
N SER A 55 1.04 3.45 -6.30
CA SER A 55 1.51 4.78 -6.66
C SER A 55 0.51 5.85 -6.22
N ARG A 56 0.98 6.87 -5.53
CA ARG A 56 0.16 7.98 -5.04
C ARG A 56 0.48 9.31 -5.72
N GLY A 57 1.21 9.25 -6.82
CA GLY A 57 1.52 10.41 -7.63
C GLY A 57 2.94 10.94 -7.43
N ALA A 58 3.17 12.10 -8.00
CA ALA A 58 4.48 12.74 -7.96
C ALA A 58 4.31 14.26 -7.94
N ILE A 59 5.24 14.94 -7.32
CA ILE A 59 5.34 16.39 -7.31
C ILE A 59 6.70 16.84 -7.85
N LYS A 60 6.75 18.02 -8.39
CA LYS A 60 8.01 18.66 -8.77
C LYS A 60 8.59 19.45 -7.60
N SER A 61 9.89 19.34 -7.41
CA SER A 61 10.62 20.06 -6.38
C SER A 61 11.91 20.67 -6.94
N ASN A 62 12.64 21.41 -6.12
CA ASN A 62 13.95 21.96 -6.47
C ASN A 62 15.04 20.87 -6.65
N VAL A 63 14.82 19.67 -6.16
CA VAL A 63 15.73 18.52 -6.31
C VAL A 63 15.29 17.54 -7.38
N GLY A 64 14.19 17.84 -8.10
CA GLY A 64 13.63 17.00 -9.13
C GLY A 64 12.22 16.50 -8.76
N THR A 65 11.77 15.46 -9.43
CA THR A 65 10.45 14.87 -9.18
C THR A 65 10.50 13.96 -7.95
N ILE A 66 9.58 14.17 -7.03
CA ILE A 66 9.37 13.31 -5.86
C ILE A 66 8.16 12.42 -6.14
N ALA A 67 8.36 11.12 -6.17
CA ALA A 67 7.29 10.14 -6.34
C ALA A 67 6.92 9.52 -4.98
N ALA A 68 5.63 9.33 -4.74
CA ALA A 68 5.12 8.72 -3.52
C ALA A 68 4.48 7.37 -3.80
N TYR A 69 4.76 6.41 -2.93
CA TYR A 69 4.21 5.07 -2.97
C TYR A 69 3.65 4.70 -1.59
N GLU A 70 2.53 4.04 -1.60
CA GLU A 70 1.84 3.59 -0.39
C GLU A 70 1.97 2.09 -0.21
N VAL A 71 2.26 1.68 1.01
CA VAL A 71 2.16 0.29 1.46
C VAL A 71 1.29 0.25 2.70
N ALA A 72 0.35 -0.66 2.73
CA ALA A 72 -0.56 -0.81 3.84
C ALA A 72 -0.62 -2.25 4.33
N TYR A 73 -0.92 -2.42 5.61
CA TYR A 73 -1.33 -3.69 6.15
C TYR A 73 -2.59 -3.52 7.01
N ALA A 74 -3.40 -4.56 7.04
CA ALA A 74 -4.58 -4.61 7.89
C ALA A 74 -4.38 -5.65 8.99
N TYR A 75 -4.91 -5.36 10.16
CA TYR A 75 -4.97 -6.34 11.24
C TYR A 75 -6.31 -6.28 11.96
N TYR A 76 -6.67 -7.39 12.57
CA TYR A 76 -7.92 -7.52 13.26
C TYR A 76 -7.69 -7.42 14.77
N SER A 77 -8.51 -6.64 15.42
CA SER A 77 -8.58 -6.62 16.89
C SER A 77 -9.55 -7.68 17.35
N PHE A 78 -9.13 -8.45 18.34
CA PHE A 78 -9.96 -9.50 18.92
C PHE A 78 -10.20 -9.21 20.39
N ALA A 79 -11.42 -9.47 20.85
CA ALA A 79 -11.73 -9.50 22.28
C ALA A 79 -12.20 -10.90 22.66
N ALA A 80 -11.77 -11.38 23.83
CA ALA A 80 -12.32 -12.58 24.41
C ALA A 80 -13.73 -12.30 24.90
N THR A 81 -14.72 -12.94 24.31
CA THR A 81 -16.14 -12.77 24.68
C THR A 81 -16.69 -14.02 25.36
N GLY A 82 -17.21 -13.84 26.57
CA GLY A 82 -18.08 -14.77 27.25
C GLY A 82 -17.47 -16.12 27.68
N VAL A 83 -18.36 -17.01 28.09
CA VAL A 83 -18.05 -18.32 28.68
C VAL A 83 -17.39 -19.29 27.71
N GLU A 84 -17.53 -19.06 26.43
CA GLU A 84 -17.04 -19.96 25.37
C GLU A 84 -15.61 -19.66 24.89
N ARG A 85 -14.93 -18.65 25.44
CA ARG A 85 -13.58 -18.23 25.05
C ARG A 85 -13.39 -18.05 23.54
N ARG A 86 -14.42 -17.65 22.83
CA ARG A 86 -14.32 -17.33 21.41
C ARG A 86 -13.75 -15.94 21.25
N ASN A 87 -12.72 -15.83 20.44
CA ASN A 87 -12.22 -14.53 20.03
C ASN A 87 -13.20 -13.93 19.02
N THR A 88 -13.74 -12.78 19.36
CA THR A 88 -14.61 -12.03 18.45
C THR A 88 -13.83 -10.87 17.87
N ILE A 89 -13.93 -10.69 16.55
CA ILE A 89 -13.33 -9.52 15.89
C ILE A 89 -14.05 -8.27 16.39
N THR A 90 -13.31 -7.41 17.09
CA THR A 90 -13.84 -6.14 17.62
C THR A 90 -13.56 -4.96 16.70
N GLY A 91 -12.67 -5.11 15.74
CA GLY A 91 -12.37 -4.08 14.77
C GLY A 91 -11.34 -4.55 13.74
N THR A 92 -11.25 -3.78 12.68
CA THR A 92 -10.18 -3.91 11.68
C THR A 92 -9.45 -2.58 11.64
N GLU A 93 -8.15 -2.61 11.84
CA GLU A 93 -7.29 -1.44 11.71
C GLU A 93 -6.41 -1.58 10.49
N ARG A 94 -6.22 -0.48 9.77
CA ARG A 94 -5.36 -0.41 8.61
C ARG A 94 -4.25 0.59 8.88
N VAL A 95 -3.02 0.14 8.75
CA VAL A 95 -1.84 0.97 8.91
C VAL A 95 -1.25 1.26 7.53
N VAL A 96 -1.03 2.52 7.25
CA VAL A 96 -0.57 3.02 5.95
C VAL A 96 0.74 3.75 6.13
N THR A 97 1.71 3.43 5.28
CA THR A 97 2.99 4.13 5.22
C THR A 97 3.25 4.61 3.80
N TRP A 98 3.68 5.85 3.67
CA TRP A 98 4.11 6.42 2.40
C TRP A 98 5.63 6.45 2.31
N PHE A 99 6.13 6.17 1.11
CA PHE A 99 7.55 6.15 0.79
C PHE A 99 7.81 7.15 -0.34
N PHE A 100 8.75 8.04 -0.12
CA PHE A 100 9.04 9.13 -1.06
C PHE A 100 10.40 8.90 -1.72
N PHE A 101 10.41 8.95 -3.05
CA PHE A 101 11.58 8.72 -3.87
C PHE A 101 11.93 9.95 -4.68
N ALA A 102 13.21 10.30 -4.69
CA ALA A 102 13.78 11.30 -5.57
C ALA A 102 15.01 10.69 -6.26
N ASN A 103 15.13 10.89 -7.57
CA ASN A 103 16.25 10.35 -8.35
C ASN A 103 16.50 8.85 -8.11
N ASP A 104 15.42 8.08 -8.09
CA ASP A 104 15.45 6.63 -7.87
C ASP A 104 15.94 6.19 -6.48
N ARG A 105 15.96 7.09 -5.51
CA ARG A 105 16.41 6.81 -4.14
C ARG A 105 15.35 7.18 -3.12
N LEU A 106 15.18 6.31 -2.11
CA LEU A 106 14.28 6.59 -0.99
C LEU A 106 14.86 7.74 -0.15
N ILE A 107 14.08 8.82 -0.02
CA ILE A 107 14.49 10.01 0.73
C ILE A 107 13.70 10.20 2.03
N LYS A 108 12.51 9.64 2.13
CA LYS A 108 11.66 9.79 3.32
C LYS A 108 10.63 8.66 3.39
N THR A 109 10.28 8.30 4.61
CA THR A 109 9.08 7.51 4.93
C THR A 109 8.21 8.30 5.89
N GLY A 110 6.91 8.12 5.82
CA GLY A 110 6.01 8.87 6.68
C GLY A 110 4.55 8.47 6.54
N GLU A 111 3.71 9.28 7.14
CA GLU A 111 2.26 9.13 7.06
C GLU A 111 1.73 9.58 5.70
N VAL A 112 0.44 9.35 5.49
CA VAL A 112 -0.28 9.81 4.30
C VAL A 112 -0.07 11.32 4.12
N ASP A 113 0.23 11.74 2.90
CA ASP A 113 0.47 13.15 2.53
C ASP A 113 1.66 13.84 3.24
N ALA A 114 2.53 13.10 3.90
CA ALA A 114 3.71 13.65 4.55
C ALA A 114 4.85 13.97 3.56
N TRP A 115 4.54 14.71 2.50
CA TRP A 115 5.52 15.08 1.47
C TRP A 115 6.74 15.75 2.07
N PRO A 116 7.94 15.47 1.54
CA PRO A 116 9.16 16.12 2.02
C PRO A 116 9.10 17.63 1.96
N THR A 117 9.53 18.29 3.02
CA THR A 117 9.67 19.74 3.08
C THR A 117 10.95 20.19 2.37
N GLU A 118 11.06 21.48 2.05
CA GLU A 118 12.30 22.03 1.47
C GLU A 118 13.52 21.77 2.35
N ALA A 119 13.38 21.87 3.67
CA ALA A 119 14.46 21.58 4.61
C ALA A 119 14.91 20.14 4.53
N GLU A 120 13.98 19.19 4.48
CA GLU A 120 14.28 17.76 4.31
C GLU A 120 14.94 17.47 2.95
N LEU A 121 14.48 18.10 1.88
CA LEU A 121 15.07 17.97 0.55
C LEU A 121 16.49 18.51 0.48
N ASN A 122 16.78 19.58 1.19
CA ASN A 122 18.13 20.15 1.23
C ASN A 122 19.13 19.25 1.95
N VAL A 123 18.70 18.48 2.93
CA VAL A 123 19.54 17.48 3.62
C VAL A 123 19.80 16.26 2.74
N ALA A 124 18.84 15.90 1.87
CA ALA A 124 18.94 14.72 0.98
C ALA A 124 19.83 14.92 -0.25
N ARG A 125 20.41 16.10 -0.42
CA ARG A 125 21.35 16.40 -1.52
C ARG A 125 22.72 15.76 -1.32
#